data_a39016c4c65be68c7ba1e11ecb25a587
#
_entry.id   a39016c4c65be68c7ba1e11ecb25a587
#
_cell.length_a   1.000
_cell.length_b   1.000
_cell.length_c   1.000
_cell.angle_alpha   90.00
_cell.angle_beta   90.00
_cell.angle_gamma   90.00
#
_symmetry.space_group_name_H-M   'P 1'
#
loop_
_entity.id
_entity.type
_entity.pdbx_description
1 polymer ?
#
loop_
_entity_poly.entity_id
_entity_poly.type
_entity_poly.pdbx_seq_one_letter_code
_entity_poly.pdbx_strand_id
1 'polypeptide(L)'
;MAEERKTIFHPAGEVIDFETVFEYNPDIAGEPEKTGQFERIDYFTEVYEDGKRHPKYCNVYLPWCYDPEDREKKYNVMYYQHGNTCDPDIFTTEEGKKTIDCIFDSGEIEPCIMVFTTYYFDVTKDIEIRKTTGDVPAGDGNYGGGGIAPNFYREIVEDVIPAVELRYNTGLADGSDEAKKASRDHRGFSGYSRGAVCTWYILHNDFEYFRYYAPMSCMTTAGLPLNAERTPEQVTEYITKPIKEHSELPFFIFASNGHPNDVAPMTEQMKYVPKADVFSYGKDPEKNNFYFALSEFRHTDMLAPYYYYNSLKVLFR
;
A
#
# COMPACT_ATOMS: atom_id res chain seq x y z
N MET A 1 -6.19 -11.09 30.76
CA MET A 1 -6.71 -9.71 30.82
C MET A 1 -7.77 -9.64 29.75
N ALA A 2 -8.97 -9.14 30.06
CA ALA A 2 -10.02 -9.03 29.05
C ALA A 2 -9.56 -8.04 27.98
N GLU A 3 -9.51 -8.48 26.72
CA GLU A 3 -9.24 -7.60 25.60
C GLU A 3 -10.31 -6.52 25.55
N GLU A 4 -9.87 -5.28 25.48
CA GLU A 4 -10.74 -4.12 25.37
C GLU A 4 -11.30 -4.11 23.93
N ARG A 5 -12.51 -4.60 23.75
CA ARG A 5 -13.21 -4.59 22.47
C ARG A 5 -13.48 -3.18 22.01
N LYS A 6 -13.08 -2.83 20.82
CA LYS A 6 -13.29 -1.51 20.24
C LYS A 6 -14.38 -1.56 19.20
N THR A 7 -15.26 -0.60 19.30
CA THR A 7 -16.54 -0.59 18.62
C THR A 7 -16.59 0.46 17.49
N ILE A 8 -16.86 0.04 16.24
CA ILE A 8 -17.23 0.98 15.14
C ILE A 8 -18.74 0.95 14.91
N PHE A 9 -19.33 2.08 14.53
CA PHE A 9 -20.72 2.16 14.12
C PHE A 9 -20.89 1.77 12.63
N HIS A 10 -21.66 0.76 12.36
CA HIS A 10 -22.10 0.37 11.02
C HIS A 10 -23.29 1.23 10.53
N PRO A 11 -23.51 1.41 9.19
CA PRO A 11 -24.62 2.20 8.63
C PRO A 11 -26.01 1.86 9.19
N ALA A 12 -26.23 0.61 9.54
CA ALA A 12 -27.50 0.12 10.11
C ALA A 12 -27.68 0.45 11.59
N GLY A 13 -26.77 1.19 12.22
CA GLY A 13 -26.77 1.41 13.67
C GLY A 13 -26.19 0.24 14.47
N GLU A 14 -25.75 -0.81 13.79
CA GLU A 14 -25.04 -1.91 14.41
C GLU A 14 -23.63 -1.49 14.78
N VAL A 15 -23.20 -2.02 15.92
CA VAL A 15 -21.86 -1.76 16.47
C VAL A 15 -20.94 -2.87 15.97
N ILE A 16 -19.96 -2.52 15.14
CA ILE A 16 -18.91 -3.47 14.79
C ILE A 16 -17.89 -3.49 15.92
N ASP A 17 -17.79 -4.62 16.61
CA ASP A 17 -16.71 -4.87 17.55
C ASP A 17 -15.41 -4.99 16.75
N PHE A 18 -14.52 -4.03 16.94
CA PHE A 18 -13.13 -4.21 16.53
C PHE A 18 -12.48 -5.19 17.48
N GLU A 19 -12.40 -6.42 17.08
CA GLU A 19 -11.41 -7.30 17.66
C GLU A 19 -10.03 -6.84 17.20
N THR A 20 -9.08 -6.85 18.11
CA THR A 20 -7.65 -6.74 17.74
C THR A 20 -7.31 -8.05 17.04
N VAL A 21 -7.52 -8.12 15.73
CA VAL A 21 -7.34 -9.34 14.94
C VAL A 21 -6.06 -9.24 14.14
N PHE A 22 -5.02 -8.74 14.78
CA PHE A 22 -3.70 -8.79 14.19
C PHE A 22 -3.04 -10.08 14.66
N GLU A 23 -2.87 -11.02 13.73
CA GLU A 23 -2.11 -12.22 14.03
C GLU A 23 -0.64 -11.84 14.15
N TYR A 24 -0.10 -11.98 15.34
CA TYR A 24 1.33 -11.93 15.55
C TYR A 24 1.90 -13.30 15.22
N ASN A 25 2.56 -13.43 14.08
CA ASN A 25 3.32 -14.62 13.77
C ASN A 25 4.79 -14.38 14.17
N PRO A 26 5.31 -15.05 15.23
CA PRO A 26 6.70 -14.90 15.66
C PRO A 26 7.69 -15.39 14.59
N ASP A 27 7.28 -16.26 13.68
CA ASP A 27 8.14 -16.82 12.63
C ASP A 27 8.55 -15.74 11.61
N ILE A 28 7.84 -14.61 11.52
CA ILE A 28 8.25 -13.45 10.69
C ILE A 28 9.60 -12.87 11.17
N ALA A 29 9.96 -13.05 12.42
CA ALA A 29 11.26 -12.68 12.97
C ALA A 29 12.27 -13.86 13.02
N GLY A 30 11.91 -15.00 12.46
CA GLY A 30 12.71 -16.23 12.44
C GLY A 30 13.82 -16.28 11.39
N GLU A 31 14.27 -17.47 11.09
CA GLU A 31 15.21 -17.76 10.00
C GLU A 31 14.44 -18.46 8.87
N PRO A 32 14.32 -17.87 7.67
CA PRO A 32 13.61 -18.47 6.56
C PRO A 32 14.42 -19.63 5.97
N GLU A 33 13.74 -20.72 5.61
CA GLU A 33 14.34 -21.82 4.85
C GLU A 33 14.43 -21.49 3.35
N LYS A 34 13.47 -20.70 2.85
CA LYS A 34 13.38 -20.31 1.44
C LYS A 34 13.56 -18.79 1.32
N THR A 35 14.44 -18.38 0.44
CA THR A 35 14.83 -16.98 0.31
C THR A 35 14.64 -16.48 -1.12
N GLY A 36 13.99 -15.35 -1.27
CA GLY A 36 13.87 -14.64 -2.54
C GLY A 36 15.09 -13.75 -2.82
N GLN A 37 14.93 -12.84 -3.76
CA GLN A 37 16.00 -11.90 -4.13
C GLN A 37 15.42 -10.51 -4.41
N PHE A 38 16.25 -9.48 -4.20
CA PHE A 38 15.96 -8.12 -4.62
C PHE A 38 16.68 -7.80 -5.92
N GLU A 39 15.97 -7.10 -6.82
CA GLU A 39 16.51 -6.44 -7.99
C GLU A 39 16.15 -4.95 -7.96
N ARG A 40 17.08 -4.08 -8.35
CA ARG A 40 16.82 -2.66 -8.55
C ARG A 40 16.46 -2.39 -9.99
N ILE A 41 15.38 -1.64 -10.19
CA ILE A 41 14.91 -1.18 -11.50
C ILE A 41 15.04 0.33 -11.53
N ASP A 42 15.96 0.82 -12.37
CA ASP A 42 16.09 2.25 -12.66
C ASP A 42 15.16 2.61 -13.83
N TYR A 43 14.47 3.73 -13.71
CA TYR A 43 13.57 4.26 -14.71
C TYR A 43 13.63 5.79 -14.74
N PHE A 44 12.89 6.40 -15.65
CA PHE A 44 12.75 7.85 -15.72
C PHE A 44 11.28 8.21 -15.78
N THR A 45 10.93 9.35 -15.22
CA THR A 45 9.59 9.93 -15.30
C THR A 45 9.62 11.35 -15.82
N GLU A 46 8.60 11.74 -16.58
CA GLU A 46 8.35 13.10 -17.07
C GLU A 46 6.98 13.62 -16.63
N VAL A 47 6.26 12.87 -15.79
CA VAL A 47 4.87 13.18 -15.39
C VAL A 47 4.74 14.46 -14.57
N TYR A 48 5.84 15.01 -14.07
CA TYR A 48 5.82 16.22 -13.22
C TYR A 48 5.62 17.53 -13.98
N GLU A 49 5.63 17.48 -15.33
CA GLU A 49 5.30 18.62 -16.21
C GLU A 49 6.21 19.84 -16.04
N ASP A 50 7.41 19.66 -15.47
CA ASP A 50 8.42 20.70 -15.33
C ASP A 50 9.42 20.74 -16.51
N GLY A 51 9.15 19.95 -17.55
CA GLY A 51 9.98 19.82 -18.75
C GLY A 51 11.29 19.06 -18.52
N LYS A 52 11.40 18.33 -17.41
CA LYS A 52 12.58 17.54 -17.07
C LYS A 52 12.26 16.05 -17.04
N ARG A 53 13.32 15.29 -17.24
CA ARG A 53 13.33 13.83 -17.10
C ARG A 53 13.98 13.48 -15.76
N HIS A 54 13.17 12.99 -14.81
CA HIS A 54 13.62 12.67 -13.47
C HIS A 54 14.11 11.23 -13.38
N PRO A 55 15.37 10.98 -12.98
CA PRO A 55 15.84 9.63 -12.71
C PRO A 55 15.22 9.11 -11.41
N LYS A 56 14.63 7.93 -11.48
CA LYS A 56 13.95 7.25 -10.36
C LYS A 56 14.38 5.80 -10.29
N TYR A 57 14.05 5.14 -9.19
CA TYR A 57 14.18 3.70 -9.08
C TYR A 57 13.14 3.10 -8.14
N CYS A 58 12.92 1.82 -8.30
CA CYS A 58 12.23 0.97 -7.33
C CYS A 58 13.04 -0.30 -7.07
N ASN A 59 12.81 -0.94 -5.94
CA ASN A 59 13.35 -2.26 -5.65
C ASN A 59 12.26 -3.30 -5.80
N VAL A 60 12.57 -4.39 -6.46
CA VAL A 60 11.65 -5.50 -6.72
C VAL A 60 12.13 -6.72 -5.97
N TYR A 61 11.29 -7.25 -5.10
CA TYR A 61 11.50 -8.55 -4.47
C TYR A 61 10.85 -9.63 -5.30
N LEU A 62 11.62 -10.60 -5.71
CA LEU A 62 11.18 -11.82 -6.39
C LEU A 62 11.15 -12.95 -5.36
N PRO A 63 10.01 -13.62 -5.13
CA PRO A 63 9.90 -14.68 -4.15
C PRO A 63 10.75 -15.89 -4.55
N TRP A 64 11.11 -16.73 -3.57
CA TRP A 64 11.96 -17.92 -3.75
C TRP A 64 11.51 -18.87 -4.88
N CYS A 65 10.23 -18.88 -5.20
CA CYS A 65 9.64 -19.73 -6.22
C CYS A 65 9.51 -19.05 -7.59
N TYR A 66 10.06 -17.84 -7.75
CA TYR A 66 10.02 -17.13 -9.03
C TYR A 66 10.92 -17.85 -10.05
N ASP A 67 10.33 -18.24 -11.17
CA ASP A 67 11.03 -18.85 -12.29
C ASP A 67 10.82 -18.00 -13.55
N PRO A 68 11.86 -17.36 -14.08
CA PRO A 68 11.75 -16.53 -15.28
C PRO A 68 11.43 -17.35 -16.56
N GLU A 69 11.70 -18.65 -16.55
CA GLU A 69 11.46 -19.53 -17.69
C GLU A 69 10.02 -20.09 -17.72
N ASP A 70 9.35 -20.13 -16.56
CA ASP A 70 7.94 -20.56 -16.49
C ASP A 70 7.00 -19.41 -16.87
N ARG A 71 6.81 -19.20 -18.18
CA ARG A 71 5.97 -18.13 -18.74
C ARG A 71 4.46 -18.36 -18.52
N GLU A 72 4.06 -19.58 -18.19
CA GLU A 72 2.65 -19.90 -17.90
C GLU A 72 2.24 -19.39 -16.50
N LYS A 73 3.17 -19.44 -15.54
CA LYS A 73 2.93 -18.93 -14.20
C LYS A 73 2.93 -17.41 -14.20
N LYS A 74 1.83 -16.82 -13.71
CA LYS A 74 1.70 -15.36 -13.51
C LYS A 74 1.67 -15.06 -12.03
N TYR A 75 2.50 -14.11 -11.63
CA TYR A 75 2.60 -13.65 -10.24
C TYR A 75 1.76 -12.40 -10.04
N ASN A 76 1.06 -12.35 -8.92
CA ASN A 76 0.46 -11.11 -8.45
C ASN A 76 1.55 -10.11 -8.05
N VAL A 77 1.23 -8.82 -8.12
CA VAL A 77 2.18 -7.74 -7.83
C VAL A 77 1.63 -6.84 -6.73
N MET A 78 2.36 -6.72 -5.62
CA MET A 78 2.05 -5.81 -4.53
C MET A 78 3.04 -4.65 -4.52
N TYR A 79 2.55 -3.45 -4.82
CA TYR A 79 3.32 -2.21 -4.69
C TYR A 79 3.32 -1.75 -3.24
N TYR A 80 4.48 -1.31 -2.77
CA TYR A 80 4.64 -0.78 -1.42
C TYR A 80 5.26 0.61 -1.44
N GLN A 81 4.64 1.49 -0.65
CA GLN A 81 5.13 2.83 -0.43
C GLN A 81 5.61 3.02 1.00
N HIS A 82 6.84 3.47 1.16
CA HIS A 82 7.47 3.72 2.47
C HIS A 82 6.84 4.90 3.24
N GLY A 83 7.10 4.95 4.54
CA GLY A 83 6.74 6.05 5.42
C GLY A 83 7.63 7.28 5.26
N ASN A 84 7.35 8.32 6.06
CA ASN A 84 8.03 9.62 5.98
C ASN A 84 9.55 9.54 6.21
N THR A 85 9.98 8.69 7.14
CA THR A 85 11.40 8.59 7.56
C THR A 85 12.18 7.53 6.79
N CYS A 86 11.59 6.93 5.76
CA CYS A 86 12.15 5.82 5.01
C CYS A 86 12.32 6.17 3.53
N ASP A 87 12.86 5.22 2.79
CA ASP A 87 13.10 5.28 1.35
C ASP A 87 12.82 3.88 0.74
N PRO A 88 12.89 3.69 -0.58
CA PRO A 88 12.60 2.40 -1.20
C PRO A 88 13.58 1.29 -0.83
N ASP A 89 14.70 1.61 -0.16
CA ASP A 89 15.71 0.63 0.25
C ASP A 89 15.43 0.01 1.64
N ILE A 90 14.35 0.40 2.33
CA ILE A 90 14.06 0.01 3.72
C ILE A 90 14.11 -1.51 3.95
N PHE A 91 13.66 -2.31 2.98
CA PHE A 91 13.63 -3.76 3.09
C PHE A 91 14.73 -4.47 2.28
N THR A 92 15.65 -3.73 1.65
CA THR A 92 16.78 -4.32 0.90
C THR A 92 17.95 -4.69 1.80
N THR A 93 17.92 -4.28 3.07
CA THR A 93 18.89 -4.73 4.07
C THR A 93 18.74 -6.22 4.32
N GLU A 94 19.79 -6.87 4.84
CA GLU A 94 19.76 -8.30 5.18
C GLU A 94 18.61 -8.65 6.13
N GLU A 95 18.40 -7.84 7.17
CA GLU A 95 17.32 -8.02 8.14
C GLU A 95 15.94 -7.77 7.51
N GLY A 96 15.79 -6.71 6.72
CA GLY A 96 14.53 -6.40 6.02
C GLY A 96 14.15 -7.50 5.04
N LYS A 97 15.11 -7.95 4.22
CA LYS A 97 14.91 -9.06 3.28
C LYS A 97 14.49 -10.34 4.00
N LYS A 98 15.21 -10.70 5.06
CA LYS A 98 14.90 -11.89 5.88
C LYS A 98 13.46 -11.87 6.38
N THR A 99 12.98 -10.72 6.82
CA THR A 99 11.60 -10.59 7.29
C THR A 99 10.58 -10.81 6.17
N ILE A 100 10.84 -10.31 4.95
CA ILE A 100 9.99 -10.57 3.78
C ILE A 100 10.06 -12.05 3.38
N ASP A 101 11.25 -12.66 3.40
CA ASP A 101 11.42 -14.08 3.14
C ASP A 101 10.56 -14.92 4.10
N CYS A 102 10.56 -14.61 5.39
CA CYS A 102 9.76 -15.32 6.40
C CYS A 102 8.26 -15.23 6.14
N ILE A 103 7.76 -14.09 5.63
CA ILE A 103 6.35 -13.93 5.26
C ILE A 103 5.93 -15.00 4.24
N PHE A 104 6.74 -15.19 3.20
CA PHE A 104 6.42 -16.14 2.13
C PHE A 104 6.82 -17.58 2.46
N ASP A 105 7.83 -17.78 3.32
CA ASP A 105 8.25 -19.12 3.77
C ASP A 105 7.21 -19.75 4.72
N SER A 106 6.36 -18.95 5.36
CA SER A 106 5.26 -19.42 6.21
C SER A 106 4.33 -20.43 5.53
N GLY A 107 4.24 -20.36 4.19
CA GLY A 107 3.33 -21.19 3.39
C GLY A 107 1.85 -20.80 3.50
N GLU A 108 1.52 -19.76 4.27
CA GLU A 108 0.15 -19.27 4.47
C GLU A 108 -0.26 -18.20 3.46
N ILE A 109 0.71 -17.63 2.75
CA ILE A 109 0.54 -16.55 1.78
C ILE A 109 1.03 -17.02 0.41
N GLU A 110 0.19 -16.82 -0.61
CA GLU A 110 0.61 -17.05 -1.99
C GLU A 110 1.74 -16.08 -2.34
N PRO A 111 2.93 -16.58 -2.72
CA PRO A 111 4.05 -15.73 -3.04
C PRO A 111 3.76 -14.78 -4.19
N CYS A 112 3.99 -13.49 -3.99
CA CYS A 112 3.82 -12.44 -4.99
C CYS A 112 5.12 -11.66 -5.21
N ILE A 113 5.20 -10.93 -6.30
CA ILE A 113 6.26 -9.95 -6.53
C ILE A 113 5.93 -8.71 -5.69
N MET A 114 6.91 -8.20 -4.91
CA MET A 114 6.73 -6.94 -4.17
C MET A 114 7.59 -5.84 -4.80
N VAL A 115 7.00 -4.66 -4.98
CA VAL A 115 7.65 -3.51 -5.63
C VAL A 115 7.71 -2.36 -4.65
N PHE A 116 8.89 -1.99 -4.21
CA PHE A 116 9.14 -0.92 -3.23
C PHE A 116 9.40 0.38 -3.96
N THR A 117 8.42 1.27 -3.98
CA THR A 117 8.41 2.54 -4.71
C THR A 117 8.73 3.73 -3.82
N THR A 118 8.89 4.92 -4.41
CA THR A 118 9.06 6.15 -3.66
C THR A 118 8.31 7.33 -4.27
N TYR A 119 7.57 8.05 -3.42
CA TYR A 119 6.87 9.30 -3.77
C TYR A 119 7.81 10.52 -3.76
N TYR A 120 9.11 10.32 -3.59
CA TYR A 120 10.06 11.44 -3.63
C TYR A 120 10.13 12.04 -5.02
N PHE A 121 10.09 13.37 -5.09
CA PHE A 121 10.22 14.12 -6.34
C PHE A 121 11.65 14.00 -6.91
N ASP A 122 12.64 14.32 -6.08
CA ASP A 122 14.06 14.14 -6.38
C ASP A 122 14.64 13.11 -5.42
N VAL A 123 14.74 11.87 -5.88
CA VAL A 123 15.10 10.72 -5.01
C VAL A 123 16.44 10.95 -4.33
N THR A 124 17.45 11.45 -5.06
CA THR A 124 18.79 11.64 -4.50
C THR A 124 18.80 12.73 -3.43
N LYS A 125 18.24 13.89 -3.76
CA LYS A 125 18.17 15.04 -2.86
C LYS A 125 17.32 14.74 -1.63
N ASP A 126 16.16 14.13 -1.82
CA ASP A 126 15.20 13.91 -0.76
C ASP A 126 15.68 12.83 0.23
N ILE A 127 16.38 11.79 -0.25
CA ILE A 127 17.04 10.82 0.62
C ILE A 127 18.17 11.49 1.43
N GLU A 128 18.97 12.35 0.80
CA GLU A 128 20.04 13.07 1.49
C GLU A 128 19.49 13.99 2.57
N ILE A 129 18.46 14.77 2.28
CA ILE A 129 17.80 15.64 3.25
C ILE A 129 17.23 14.80 4.40
N ARG A 130 16.53 13.71 4.09
CA ARG A 130 15.99 12.82 5.12
C ARG A 130 17.10 12.28 6.04
N LYS A 131 18.21 11.83 5.48
CA LYS A 131 19.35 11.32 6.28
C LYS A 131 19.98 12.38 7.18
N THR A 132 19.94 13.63 6.76
CA THR A 132 20.58 14.75 7.50
C THR A 132 19.65 15.44 8.48
N THR A 133 18.35 15.53 8.17
CA THR A 133 17.36 16.27 8.98
C THR A 133 16.38 15.37 9.72
N GLY A 134 16.31 14.08 9.36
CA GLY A 134 15.31 13.13 9.88
C GLY A 134 13.92 13.30 9.28
N ASP A 135 13.72 14.21 8.32
CA ASP A 135 12.42 14.45 7.68
C ASP A 135 12.57 14.70 6.18
N VAL A 136 11.47 14.51 5.44
CA VAL A 136 11.41 14.82 4.01
C VAL A 136 10.94 16.27 3.84
N PRO A 137 11.54 17.04 2.91
CA PRO A 137 11.14 18.41 2.67
C PRO A 137 9.77 18.46 1.98
N ALA A 138 8.72 18.33 2.77
CA ALA A 138 7.33 18.45 2.28
C ALA A 138 6.93 19.91 2.00
N GLY A 139 7.86 20.85 2.16
CA GLY A 139 7.57 22.29 2.14
C GLY A 139 8.28 23.09 1.04
N ASP A 140 9.01 22.46 0.13
CA ASP A 140 9.78 23.18 -0.92
C ASP A 140 8.94 23.53 -2.17
N GLY A 141 7.62 23.30 -2.15
CA GLY A 141 6.72 23.55 -3.27
C GLY A 141 6.62 22.41 -4.29
N ASN A 142 7.48 21.38 -4.17
CA ASN A 142 7.48 20.24 -5.08
C ASN A 142 6.52 19.11 -4.63
N TYR A 143 5.86 19.26 -3.48
CA TYR A 143 4.96 18.24 -2.94
C TYR A 143 3.53 18.74 -2.85
N GLY A 144 2.62 17.89 -3.30
CA GLY A 144 1.17 18.11 -3.25
C GLY A 144 0.55 17.69 -1.92
N GLY A 145 -0.73 17.36 -1.97
CA GLY A 145 -1.49 16.90 -0.80
C GLY A 145 -0.85 15.69 -0.12
N GLY A 146 -0.72 15.74 1.20
CA GLY A 146 -0.14 14.67 2.00
C GLY A 146 1.38 14.53 1.91
N GLY A 147 2.08 15.47 1.26
CA GLY A 147 3.52 15.41 1.06
C GLY A 147 3.96 14.35 0.05
N ILE A 148 3.13 14.10 -0.94
CA ILE A 148 3.38 13.19 -2.07
C ILE A 148 3.72 14.04 -3.30
N ALA A 149 4.67 13.61 -4.12
CA ALA A 149 4.99 14.32 -5.36
C ALA A 149 3.73 14.48 -6.23
N PRO A 150 3.49 15.68 -6.80
CA PRO A 150 2.36 15.87 -7.72
C PRO A 150 2.44 14.89 -8.87
N ASN A 151 1.27 14.38 -9.29
CA ASN A 151 1.18 13.39 -10.39
C ASN A 151 1.89 12.05 -10.11
N PHE A 152 2.26 11.74 -8.86
CA PHE A 152 2.86 10.43 -8.52
C PHE A 152 1.97 9.26 -8.94
N TYR A 153 0.65 9.42 -8.92
CA TYR A 153 -0.29 8.43 -9.46
C TYR A 153 -0.01 8.14 -10.94
N ARG A 154 0.27 9.17 -11.74
CA ARG A 154 0.65 8.99 -13.15
C ARG A 154 1.99 8.27 -13.28
N GLU A 155 2.98 8.61 -12.43
CA GLU A 155 4.27 7.91 -12.42
C GLU A 155 4.09 6.40 -12.21
N ILE A 156 3.23 6.01 -11.26
CA ILE A 156 2.95 4.59 -11.01
C ILE A 156 2.40 3.93 -12.27
N VAL A 157 1.42 4.52 -12.93
CA VAL A 157 0.72 3.91 -14.07
C VAL A 157 1.52 4.02 -15.37
N GLU A 158 2.15 5.18 -15.63
CA GLU A 158 2.81 5.45 -16.90
C GLU A 158 4.24 4.87 -16.95
N ASP A 159 4.95 4.85 -15.81
CA ASP A 159 6.37 4.51 -15.79
C ASP A 159 6.67 3.24 -14.98
N VAL A 160 6.20 3.14 -13.72
CA VAL A 160 6.60 2.05 -12.82
C VAL A 160 5.96 0.70 -13.22
N ILE A 161 4.65 0.67 -13.48
CA ILE A 161 3.96 -0.56 -13.89
C ILE A 161 4.63 -1.17 -15.14
N PRO A 162 4.82 -0.45 -16.26
CA PRO A 162 5.46 -1.05 -17.43
C PRO A 162 6.94 -1.38 -17.17
N ALA A 163 7.70 -0.56 -16.43
CA ALA A 163 9.12 -0.83 -16.14
C ALA A 163 9.32 -2.14 -15.36
N VAL A 164 8.39 -2.48 -14.48
CA VAL A 164 8.42 -3.69 -13.65
C VAL A 164 7.69 -4.84 -14.33
N GLU A 165 6.41 -4.68 -14.62
CA GLU A 165 5.55 -5.80 -14.95
C GLU A 165 5.80 -6.39 -16.34
N LEU A 166 6.37 -5.63 -17.28
CA LEU A 166 6.82 -6.19 -18.57
C LEU A 166 8.15 -6.97 -18.47
N ARG A 167 8.87 -6.79 -17.35
CA ARG A 167 10.15 -7.47 -17.13
C ARG A 167 9.97 -8.87 -16.53
N TYR A 168 8.92 -9.04 -15.73
CA TYR A 168 8.67 -10.26 -14.97
C TYR A 168 7.41 -10.99 -15.44
N ASN A 169 7.22 -12.23 -14.96
CA ASN A 169 6.06 -13.07 -15.29
C ASN A 169 4.82 -12.59 -14.51
N THR A 170 4.21 -11.51 -14.97
CA THR A 170 3.00 -10.92 -14.39
C THR A 170 1.78 -11.08 -15.31
N GLY A 171 0.63 -10.56 -14.90
CA GLY A 171 -0.57 -10.52 -15.72
C GLY A 171 -0.55 -9.48 -16.84
N LEU A 172 0.43 -8.57 -16.87
CA LEU A 172 0.52 -7.49 -17.85
C LEU A 172 0.95 -8.03 -19.23
N ALA A 173 0.12 -7.86 -20.25
CA ALA A 173 0.40 -8.36 -21.59
C ALA A 173 1.34 -7.45 -22.39
N ASP A 174 1.13 -6.13 -22.28
CA ASP A 174 1.94 -5.09 -22.92
C ASP A 174 1.80 -3.76 -22.15
N GLY A 175 2.45 -2.70 -22.60
CA GLY A 175 2.44 -1.38 -21.93
C GLY A 175 1.21 -0.52 -22.22
N SER A 176 0.22 -1.01 -22.97
CA SER A 176 -1.00 -0.24 -23.28
C SER A 176 -1.86 0.03 -22.05
N ASP A 177 -2.69 1.05 -22.11
CA ASP A 177 -3.62 1.39 -21.05
C ASP A 177 -4.64 0.28 -20.83
N GLU A 178 -5.13 -0.31 -21.92
CA GLU A 178 -6.05 -1.42 -21.92
C GLU A 178 -5.46 -2.66 -21.21
N ALA A 179 -4.19 -3.00 -21.49
CA ALA A 179 -3.54 -4.13 -20.84
C ALA A 179 -3.30 -3.89 -19.35
N LYS A 180 -2.95 -2.66 -18.95
CA LYS A 180 -2.80 -2.28 -17.54
C LYS A 180 -4.12 -2.41 -16.78
N LYS A 181 -5.23 -1.98 -17.36
CA LYS A 181 -6.58 -2.13 -16.79
C LYS A 181 -7.03 -3.59 -16.77
N ALA A 182 -6.78 -4.34 -17.83
CA ALA A 182 -7.14 -5.76 -17.90
C ALA A 182 -6.40 -6.63 -16.87
N SER A 183 -5.16 -6.25 -16.49
CA SER A 183 -4.36 -6.95 -15.48
C SER A 183 -4.58 -6.48 -14.04
N ARG A 184 -5.51 -5.55 -13.78
CA ARG A 184 -5.73 -4.94 -12.46
C ARG A 184 -5.99 -5.94 -11.33
N ASP A 185 -6.62 -7.07 -11.64
CA ASP A 185 -6.98 -8.10 -10.67
C ASP A 185 -5.78 -8.83 -10.07
N HIS A 186 -4.61 -8.67 -10.69
CA HIS A 186 -3.33 -9.17 -10.21
C HIS A 186 -2.49 -8.10 -9.49
N ARG A 187 -3.06 -6.91 -9.20
CA ARG A 187 -2.29 -5.77 -8.69
C ARG A 187 -2.89 -5.20 -7.42
N GLY A 188 -2.01 -4.99 -6.43
CA GLY A 188 -2.33 -4.32 -5.18
C GLY A 188 -1.38 -3.15 -4.91
N PHE A 189 -1.87 -2.16 -4.14
CA PHE A 189 -1.07 -1.04 -3.64
C PHE A 189 -1.17 -0.94 -2.12
N SER A 190 -0.04 -0.74 -1.47
CA SER A 190 0.06 -0.68 -0.02
C SER A 190 1.07 0.36 0.43
N GLY A 191 1.01 0.72 1.69
CA GLY A 191 2.02 1.59 2.27
C GLY A 191 1.78 1.88 3.74
N TYR A 192 2.86 2.23 4.42
CA TYR A 192 2.85 2.49 5.85
C TYR A 192 3.00 3.99 6.14
N SER A 193 2.28 4.51 7.14
CA SER A 193 2.37 5.92 7.55
C SER A 193 2.04 6.86 6.36
N ARG A 194 2.96 7.73 5.93
CA ARG A 194 2.78 8.54 4.72
C ARG A 194 2.55 7.68 3.47
N GLY A 195 3.10 6.46 3.43
CA GLY A 195 2.77 5.48 2.41
C GLY A 195 1.30 5.05 2.42
N ALA A 196 0.64 5.03 3.59
CA ALA A 196 -0.82 4.81 3.66
C ALA A 196 -1.59 6.00 3.07
N VAL A 197 -1.13 7.24 3.33
CA VAL A 197 -1.69 8.43 2.66
C VAL A 197 -1.57 8.28 1.14
N CYS A 198 -0.42 7.80 0.67
CA CYS A 198 -0.20 7.51 -0.74
C CYS A 198 -1.11 6.40 -1.25
N THR A 199 -1.34 5.34 -0.46
CA THR A 199 -2.27 4.26 -0.84
C THR A 199 -3.69 4.78 -1.06
N TRP A 200 -4.19 5.66 -0.18
CA TRP A 200 -5.48 6.34 -0.38
C TRP A 200 -5.49 7.25 -1.60
N TYR A 201 -4.36 7.89 -1.90
CA TYR A 201 -4.19 8.75 -3.07
C TYR A 201 -4.22 7.94 -4.38
N ILE A 202 -3.54 6.79 -4.41
CA ILE A 202 -3.58 5.84 -5.54
C ILE A 202 -4.99 5.26 -5.70
N LEU A 203 -5.67 4.86 -4.61
CA LEU A 203 -7.05 4.43 -4.70
C LEU A 203 -7.96 5.48 -5.36
N HIS A 204 -7.76 6.76 -5.00
CA HIS A 204 -8.58 7.84 -5.54
C HIS A 204 -8.34 8.12 -7.02
N ASN A 205 -7.09 8.02 -7.49
CA ASN A 205 -6.72 8.44 -8.84
C ASN A 205 -6.60 7.26 -9.82
N ASP A 206 -6.25 6.06 -9.33
CA ASP A 206 -5.84 4.90 -10.13
C ASP A 206 -6.71 3.66 -9.88
N PHE A 207 -7.95 3.84 -9.49
CA PHE A 207 -8.87 2.74 -9.15
C PHE A 207 -9.05 1.72 -10.29
N GLU A 208 -8.98 2.15 -11.52
CA GLU A 208 -9.08 1.28 -12.70
C GLU A 208 -7.86 0.37 -12.89
N TYR A 209 -6.72 0.62 -12.20
CA TYR A 209 -5.47 -0.11 -12.38
C TYR A 209 -5.14 -1.05 -11.23
N PHE A 210 -5.82 -0.91 -10.07
CA PHE A 210 -5.58 -1.72 -8.88
C PHE A 210 -6.88 -2.29 -8.33
N ARG A 211 -6.83 -3.57 -7.92
CA ARG A 211 -7.96 -4.21 -7.23
C ARG A 211 -7.82 -4.17 -5.71
N TYR A 212 -6.59 -4.26 -5.20
CA TYR A 212 -6.31 -4.47 -3.79
C TYR A 212 -5.57 -3.29 -3.17
N TYR A 213 -6.01 -2.88 -1.98
CA TYR A 213 -5.42 -1.76 -1.26
C TYR A 213 -5.16 -2.11 0.19
N ALA A 214 -3.94 -1.83 0.69
CA ALA A 214 -3.58 -2.07 2.09
C ALA A 214 -2.93 -0.82 2.73
N PRO A 215 -3.72 0.22 3.05
CA PRO A 215 -3.21 1.38 3.79
C PRO A 215 -2.96 1.02 5.26
N MET A 216 -1.75 1.32 5.77
CA MET A 216 -1.29 0.92 7.10
C MET A 216 -0.89 2.15 7.92
N SER A 217 -1.53 2.30 9.09
CA SER A 217 -1.16 3.30 10.12
C SER A 217 -1.08 4.74 9.61
N CYS A 218 -2.01 5.16 8.76
CA CYS A 218 -2.31 6.57 8.52
C CYS A 218 -3.66 6.78 7.82
N MET A 219 -4.24 7.94 8.09
CA MET A 219 -5.49 8.39 7.48
C MET A 219 -5.29 8.87 6.04
N THR A 220 -6.41 9.03 5.29
CA THR A 220 -6.37 9.78 4.04
C THR A 220 -6.28 11.29 4.31
N THR A 221 -5.62 11.98 3.40
CA THR A 221 -5.60 13.45 3.39
C THR A 221 -6.77 14.04 2.59
N ALA A 222 -7.55 13.21 1.91
CA ALA A 222 -8.61 13.64 1.01
C ALA A 222 -8.12 14.72 -0.02
N GLY A 223 -6.89 14.56 -0.52
CA GLY A 223 -6.27 15.50 -1.45
C GLY A 223 -5.79 16.82 -0.84
N LEU A 224 -5.97 17.03 0.47
CA LEU A 224 -5.54 18.22 1.18
C LEU A 224 -4.14 18.05 1.79
N PRO A 225 -3.46 19.12 2.19
CA PRO A 225 -2.22 19.05 2.96
C PRO A 225 -2.38 18.19 4.23
N LEU A 226 -1.29 17.54 4.66
CA LEU A 226 -1.32 16.58 5.78
C LEU A 226 -1.95 17.16 7.06
N ASN A 227 -1.75 18.43 7.32
CA ASN A 227 -2.23 19.14 8.52
C ASN A 227 -3.60 19.83 8.34
N ALA A 228 -4.24 19.69 7.18
CA ALA A 228 -5.55 20.28 6.96
C ALA A 228 -6.64 19.56 7.77
N GLU A 229 -7.59 20.31 8.30
CA GLU A 229 -8.80 19.75 8.90
C GLU A 229 -9.66 19.08 7.83
N ARG A 230 -10.28 17.96 8.17
CA ARG A 230 -11.14 17.16 7.30
C ARG A 230 -12.39 16.78 8.04
N THR A 231 -13.53 16.91 7.38
CA THR A 231 -14.76 16.34 7.91
C THR A 231 -14.86 14.85 7.53
N PRO A 232 -15.60 14.03 8.31
CA PRO A 232 -15.87 12.64 7.96
C PRO A 232 -16.48 12.48 6.57
N GLU A 233 -17.32 13.42 6.17
CA GLU A 233 -17.99 13.43 4.86
C GLU A 233 -16.97 13.64 3.73
N GLN A 234 -16.03 14.59 3.88
CA GLN A 234 -14.96 14.84 2.89
C GLN A 234 -14.09 13.61 2.69
N VAL A 235 -13.75 12.92 3.79
CA VAL A 235 -12.97 11.69 3.74
C VAL A 235 -13.73 10.57 3.04
N THR A 236 -14.99 10.37 3.43
CA THR A 236 -15.84 9.34 2.83
C THR A 236 -16.07 9.61 1.34
N GLU A 237 -16.37 10.84 0.95
CA GLU A 237 -16.54 11.24 -0.44
C GLU A 237 -15.27 10.97 -1.25
N TYR A 238 -14.10 11.38 -0.73
CA TYR A 238 -12.83 11.19 -1.40
C TYR A 238 -12.53 9.71 -1.69
N ILE A 239 -12.73 8.84 -0.69
CA ILE A 239 -12.49 7.40 -0.83
C ILE A 239 -13.52 6.75 -1.76
N THR A 240 -14.80 7.12 -1.65
CA THR A 240 -15.89 6.44 -2.36
C THR A 240 -16.13 6.96 -3.77
N LYS A 241 -15.61 8.13 -4.13
CA LYS A 241 -15.81 8.73 -5.46
C LYS A 241 -15.39 7.78 -6.59
N PRO A 242 -14.13 7.32 -6.69
CA PRO A 242 -13.73 6.43 -7.78
C PRO A 242 -14.47 5.09 -7.76
N ILE A 243 -14.82 4.59 -6.58
CA ILE A 243 -15.58 3.34 -6.44
C ILE A 243 -16.99 3.49 -7.04
N LYS A 244 -17.64 4.64 -6.85
CA LYS A 244 -18.95 4.92 -7.42
C LYS A 244 -18.91 5.15 -8.93
N GLU A 245 -17.84 5.79 -9.41
CA GLU A 245 -17.60 6.03 -10.84
C GLU A 245 -17.34 4.74 -11.62
N HIS A 246 -16.77 3.72 -10.95
CA HIS A 246 -16.41 2.41 -11.51
C HIS A 246 -17.02 1.26 -10.70
N SER A 247 -18.31 1.35 -10.44
CA SER A 247 -19.03 0.43 -9.55
C SER A 247 -19.07 -1.03 -10.02
N GLU A 248 -18.74 -1.29 -11.29
CA GLU A 248 -18.63 -2.61 -11.89
C GLU A 248 -17.31 -3.32 -11.54
N LEU A 249 -16.28 -2.57 -11.09
CA LEU A 249 -14.97 -3.12 -10.82
C LEU A 249 -14.89 -3.68 -9.39
N PRO A 250 -14.56 -4.97 -9.22
CA PRO A 250 -14.35 -5.55 -7.90
C PRO A 250 -13.10 -4.97 -7.24
N PHE A 251 -13.12 -4.82 -5.91
CA PHE A 251 -11.98 -4.35 -5.14
C PHE A 251 -11.99 -4.91 -3.73
N PHE A 252 -10.86 -4.81 -3.03
CA PHE A 252 -10.79 -5.06 -1.60
C PHE A 252 -9.81 -4.09 -0.91
N ILE A 253 -10.27 -3.49 0.18
CA ILE A 253 -9.45 -2.64 1.04
C ILE A 253 -9.21 -3.34 2.37
N PHE A 254 -7.95 -3.66 2.68
CA PHE A 254 -7.52 -4.12 4.00
C PHE A 254 -6.81 -2.97 4.71
N ALA A 255 -7.56 -2.11 5.37
CA ALA A 255 -6.99 -1.02 6.14
C ALA A 255 -6.55 -1.51 7.52
N SER A 256 -5.44 -0.98 8.05
CA SER A 256 -4.94 -1.35 9.37
C SER A 256 -4.33 -0.17 10.11
N ASN A 257 -4.40 -0.20 11.44
CA ASN A 257 -3.79 0.81 12.31
C ASN A 257 -3.10 0.15 13.49
N GLY A 258 -2.09 0.82 14.03
CA GLY A 258 -1.39 0.41 15.23
C GLY A 258 -2.21 0.61 16.50
N HIS A 259 -1.51 0.68 17.62
CA HIS A 259 -2.12 0.92 18.94
C HIS A 259 -3.25 1.96 18.85
N PRO A 260 -4.33 1.81 19.63
CA PRO A 260 -5.53 2.66 19.53
C PRO A 260 -5.30 4.16 19.38
N ASN A 261 -4.19 4.62 19.90
CA ASN A 261 -3.80 6.03 19.88
C ASN A 261 -2.62 6.30 18.93
N ASP A 262 -2.18 5.32 18.14
CA ASP A 262 -1.04 5.47 17.25
C ASP A 262 -1.34 6.53 16.19
N VAL A 263 -2.41 6.32 15.42
CA VAL A 263 -2.96 7.34 14.53
C VAL A 263 -4.45 7.47 14.83
N ALA A 264 -4.77 8.17 15.92
CA ALA A 264 -6.15 8.38 16.35
C ALA A 264 -7.06 8.91 15.22
N PRO A 265 -6.63 9.87 14.35
CA PRO A 265 -7.43 10.31 13.22
C PRO A 265 -7.81 9.20 12.23
N MET A 266 -6.97 8.18 12.02
CA MET A 266 -7.35 7.05 11.16
C MET A 266 -8.50 6.24 11.78
N THR A 267 -8.39 5.92 13.07
CA THR A 267 -9.44 5.19 13.78
C THR A 267 -10.75 5.98 13.76
N GLU A 268 -10.70 7.31 13.92
CA GLU A 268 -11.89 8.16 13.81
C GLU A 268 -12.47 8.14 12.40
N GLN A 269 -11.67 8.21 11.35
CA GLN A 269 -12.15 8.10 9.96
C GLN A 269 -12.84 6.75 9.72
N MET A 270 -12.29 5.66 10.24
CA MET A 270 -12.86 4.32 10.08
C MET A 270 -14.21 4.13 10.78
N LYS A 271 -14.64 5.02 11.65
CA LYS A 271 -16.01 5.06 12.19
C LYS A 271 -17.04 5.47 11.14
N TYR A 272 -16.64 6.16 10.10
CA TYR A 272 -17.51 6.74 9.07
C TYR A 272 -17.38 6.05 7.71
N VAL A 273 -16.17 5.79 7.27
CA VAL A 273 -15.90 5.21 5.94
C VAL A 273 -16.70 3.94 5.68
N PRO A 274 -16.73 2.93 6.58
CA PRO A 274 -17.50 1.71 6.34
C PRO A 274 -19.02 1.89 6.30
N LYS A 275 -19.52 3.09 6.63
CA LYS A 275 -20.95 3.43 6.56
C LYS A 275 -21.44 3.74 5.14
N ALA A 276 -20.52 3.98 4.20
CA ALA A 276 -20.88 4.20 2.82
C ALA A 276 -21.45 2.91 2.21
N ASP A 277 -22.50 3.06 1.43
CA ASP A 277 -23.24 1.98 0.78
C ASP A 277 -22.46 1.15 -0.24
N VAL A 278 -21.31 1.64 -0.66
CA VAL A 278 -20.37 0.91 -1.55
C VAL A 278 -19.56 -0.17 -0.82
N PHE A 279 -19.57 -0.17 0.52
CA PHE A 279 -18.80 -1.11 1.31
C PHE A 279 -19.67 -2.24 1.89
N SER A 280 -19.16 -3.47 1.74
CA SER A 280 -19.54 -4.63 2.50
C SER A 280 -18.39 -4.99 3.43
N TYR A 281 -18.63 -4.86 4.75
CA TYR A 281 -17.58 -5.00 5.76
C TYR A 281 -17.35 -6.45 6.16
N GLY A 282 -16.12 -6.90 6.14
CA GLY A 282 -15.68 -8.22 6.60
C GLY A 282 -14.37 -8.66 5.96
N LYS A 283 -13.80 -9.75 6.47
CA LYS A 283 -12.47 -10.26 6.07
C LYS A 283 -12.52 -11.22 4.87
N ASP A 284 -13.71 -11.67 4.47
CA ASP A 284 -13.90 -12.63 3.38
C ASP A 284 -14.01 -11.88 2.03
N PRO A 285 -12.98 -11.89 1.15
CA PRO A 285 -12.98 -11.12 -0.09
C PRO A 285 -13.99 -11.63 -1.14
N GLU A 286 -14.58 -12.82 -0.94
CA GLU A 286 -15.66 -13.29 -1.80
C GLU A 286 -17.01 -12.65 -1.47
N LYS A 287 -17.16 -12.13 -0.24
CA LYS A 287 -18.43 -11.56 0.28
C LYS A 287 -18.31 -10.08 0.62
N ASN A 288 -17.09 -9.63 0.88
CA ASN A 288 -16.81 -8.31 1.41
C ASN A 288 -15.77 -7.59 0.54
N ASN A 289 -15.70 -6.27 0.71
CA ASN A 289 -14.74 -5.45 -0.02
C ASN A 289 -13.98 -4.45 0.87
N PHE A 290 -14.27 -4.47 2.18
CA PHE A 290 -13.61 -3.58 3.14
C PHE A 290 -13.42 -4.29 4.48
N TYR A 291 -12.21 -4.24 5.01
CA TYR A 291 -11.88 -4.69 6.35
C TYR A 291 -10.92 -3.73 7.04
N PHE A 292 -11.11 -3.50 8.33
CA PHE A 292 -10.21 -2.71 9.15
C PHE A 292 -9.71 -3.50 10.34
N ALA A 293 -8.38 -3.63 10.47
CA ALA A 293 -7.71 -4.36 11.54
C ALA A 293 -6.96 -3.41 12.47
N LEU A 294 -7.03 -3.66 13.78
CA LEU A 294 -6.22 -2.98 14.78
C LEU A 294 -5.11 -3.91 15.28
N SER A 295 -3.91 -3.36 15.47
CA SER A 295 -2.79 -4.02 16.14
C SER A 295 -2.43 -3.28 17.43
N GLU A 296 -1.59 -3.89 18.28
CA GLU A 296 -1.01 -3.24 19.45
C GLU A 296 0.37 -2.60 19.16
N PHE A 297 0.76 -2.56 17.88
CA PHE A 297 2.08 -2.06 17.50
C PHE A 297 2.18 -0.54 17.60
N ARG A 298 3.37 -0.08 17.93
CA ARG A 298 3.72 1.34 17.88
C ARG A 298 4.02 1.76 16.45
N HIS A 299 3.96 3.06 16.17
CA HIS A 299 4.23 3.63 14.85
C HIS A 299 5.71 3.49 14.47
N THR A 300 6.02 2.50 13.65
CA THR A 300 7.35 2.30 13.07
C THR A 300 7.29 1.44 11.81
N ASP A 301 7.98 1.85 10.76
CA ASP A 301 8.04 1.13 9.48
C ASP A 301 8.60 -0.30 9.63
N MET A 302 9.44 -0.55 10.64
CA MET A 302 9.99 -1.89 10.94
C MET A 302 8.91 -2.91 11.29
N LEU A 303 7.70 -2.49 11.63
CA LEU A 303 6.57 -3.37 11.89
C LEU A 303 5.67 -3.59 10.66
N ALA A 304 5.92 -2.89 9.56
CA ALA A 304 5.17 -3.06 8.31
C ALA A 304 5.10 -4.52 7.81
N PRO A 305 6.13 -5.38 7.97
CA PRO A 305 6.03 -6.79 7.60
C PRO A 305 4.90 -7.56 8.28
N TYR A 306 4.59 -7.25 9.55
CA TYR A 306 3.46 -7.87 10.25
C TYR A 306 2.11 -7.42 9.67
N TYR A 307 2.02 -6.17 9.24
CA TYR A 307 0.85 -5.65 8.52
C TYR A 307 0.71 -6.33 7.15
N TYR A 308 1.82 -6.57 6.44
CA TYR A 308 1.82 -7.33 5.20
C TYR A 308 1.34 -8.75 5.40
N TYR A 309 1.87 -9.46 6.38
CA TYR A 309 1.45 -10.82 6.70
C TYR A 309 -0.08 -10.91 6.83
N ASN A 310 -0.68 -9.99 7.60
CA ASN A 310 -2.13 -10.00 7.80
C ASN A 310 -2.93 -9.62 6.55
N SER A 311 -2.49 -8.63 5.80
CA SER A 311 -3.19 -8.20 4.59
C SER A 311 -3.04 -9.21 3.45
N LEU A 312 -1.84 -9.71 3.20
CA LEU A 312 -1.57 -10.67 2.12
C LEU A 312 -2.27 -12.03 2.33
N LYS A 313 -2.57 -12.41 3.58
CA LYS A 313 -3.44 -13.59 3.86
C LYS A 313 -4.86 -13.46 3.31
N VAL A 314 -5.30 -12.25 3.00
CA VAL A 314 -6.66 -11.95 2.51
C VAL A 314 -6.65 -11.55 1.05
N LEU A 315 -5.64 -10.76 0.65
CA LEU A 315 -5.53 -10.25 -0.71
C LEU A 315 -5.11 -11.35 -1.71
N PHE A 316 -5.47 -11.18 -2.96
CA PHE A 316 -5.15 -12.12 -4.07
C PHE A 316 -5.78 -13.52 -3.93
N ARG A 317 -6.92 -13.64 -3.25
CA ARG A 317 -7.69 -14.89 -3.14
C ARG A 317 -8.87 -14.90 -4.09
#